data_df3387b1d1759871cb5427d173bd0605
#
_entry.id   df3387b1d1759871cb5427d173bd0605
#
_cell.length_a   1.000
_cell.length_b   1.000
_cell.length_c   1.000
_cell.angle_alpha   90.00
_cell.angle_beta   90.00
_cell.angle_gamma   90.00
#
_symmetry.space_group_name_H-M   'P 1'
#
loop_
_entity.id
_entity.type
_entity.pdbx_description
1 polymer ?
#
loop_
_entity_poly.entity_id
_entity_poly.type
_entity_poly.pdbx_seq_one_letter_code
_entity_poly.pdbx_strand_id
1 'polypeptide(L)'
;MTIEQMFDIIESGGETVEFSTNVDMISVCNADGSLRPLRFRFADRDQTIRRVQVLEVLACREIKYVTVEAYEYTCQTRMEERDVLMRLRYAVRSHRWSLFLERN
;
A
#
# COMPACT_ATOMS: atom_id res chain seq x y z
N MET A 1 -2.85 -10.50 11.39
CA MET A 1 -2.57 -9.14 11.93
C MET A 1 -3.72 -8.21 11.56
N THR A 2 -4.21 -7.44 12.51
CA THR A 2 -5.23 -6.42 12.27
C THR A 2 -4.56 -5.11 11.85
N ILE A 3 -5.36 -4.18 11.31
CA ILE A 3 -4.89 -2.81 11.02
C ILE A 3 -4.33 -2.15 12.29
N GLU A 4 -5.00 -2.33 13.44
CA GLU A 4 -4.53 -1.79 14.72
C GLU A 4 -3.15 -2.33 15.08
N GLN A 5 -2.92 -3.63 14.96
CA GLN A 5 -1.63 -4.24 15.24
C GLN A 5 -0.55 -3.73 14.30
N MET A 6 -0.91 -3.49 13.04
CA MET A 6 0.02 -2.94 12.07
C MET A 6 0.43 -1.51 12.43
N PHE A 7 -0.51 -0.68 12.85
CA PHE A 7 -0.19 0.67 13.34
C PHE A 7 0.74 0.63 14.54
N ASP A 8 0.58 -0.36 15.44
CA ASP A 8 1.48 -0.53 16.57
C ASP A 8 2.91 -0.86 16.14
N ILE A 9 3.08 -1.55 15.02
CA ILE A 9 4.39 -1.89 14.46
C ILE A 9 5.02 -0.68 13.77
N ILE A 10 4.26 0.05 12.95
CA ILE A 10 4.79 1.13 12.11
C ILE A 10 4.73 2.51 12.77
N GLU A 11 3.91 2.68 13.78
CA GLU A 11 3.74 3.92 14.55
C GLU A 11 3.79 3.62 16.04
N SER A 12 4.86 4.00 16.70
CA SER A 12 4.99 3.77 18.14
C SER A 12 4.00 4.65 18.93
N GLY A 13 2.89 4.08 19.36
CA GLY A 13 1.96 4.68 20.30
C GLY A 13 1.24 5.95 19.84
N GLY A 14 1.18 6.22 18.56
CA GLY A 14 0.51 7.41 18.05
C GLY A 14 -1.00 7.27 17.98
N GLU A 15 -1.71 8.39 18.15
CA GLU A 15 -3.15 8.47 17.91
C GLU A 15 -3.48 8.72 16.44
N THR A 16 -2.49 8.55 15.55
CA THR A 16 -2.65 8.77 14.12
C THR A 16 -3.63 7.76 13.55
N VAL A 17 -4.67 8.24 12.89
CA VAL A 17 -5.68 7.41 12.24
C VAL A 17 -5.32 7.08 10.80
N GLU A 18 -4.31 7.74 10.25
CA GLU A 18 -3.83 7.54 8.90
C GLU A 18 -2.31 7.38 8.88
N PHE A 19 -1.85 6.52 8.00
CA PHE A 19 -0.44 6.38 7.68
C PHE A 19 -0.30 6.29 6.18
N SER A 20 0.57 7.11 5.62
CA SER A 20 0.86 7.09 4.19
C SER A 20 2.35 7.28 3.98
N THR A 21 2.93 6.47 3.13
CA THR A 21 4.34 6.59 2.75
C THR A 21 4.55 6.07 1.34
N ASN A 22 5.55 6.61 0.66
CA ASN A 22 5.98 6.05 -0.61
C ASN A 22 6.65 4.70 -0.37
N VAL A 23 6.50 3.80 -1.33
CA VAL A 23 7.07 2.45 -1.25
C VAL A 23 7.90 2.18 -2.49
N ASP A 24 8.89 1.29 -2.34
CA ASP A 24 9.60 0.72 -3.48
C ASP A 24 8.81 -0.50 -3.93
N MET A 25 8.28 -0.46 -5.16
CA MET A 25 7.36 -1.46 -5.67
C MET A 25 7.96 -2.26 -6.81
N ILE A 26 7.77 -3.58 -6.77
CA ILE A 26 7.92 -4.45 -7.92
C ILE A 26 6.52 -4.76 -8.42
N SER A 27 6.23 -4.34 -9.64
CA SER A 27 4.92 -4.53 -10.27
C SER A 27 5.06 -5.08 -11.67
N VAL A 28 3.97 -5.67 -12.16
CA VAL A 28 3.85 -6.10 -13.56
C VAL A 28 2.99 -5.08 -14.28
N CYS A 29 3.47 -4.64 -15.45
CA CYS A 29 2.64 -3.93 -16.41
C CYS A 29 2.10 -4.98 -17.39
N ASN A 30 0.80 -5.22 -17.33
CA ASN A 30 0.16 -6.22 -18.20
C ASN A 30 0.09 -5.73 -19.63
N ALA A 31 -0.17 -6.63 -20.58
CA ALA A 31 -0.25 -6.29 -21.98
C ALA A 31 -1.31 -5.24 -22.31
N ASP A 32 -2.36 -5.15 -21.51
CA ASP A 32 -3.42 -4.15 -21.66
C ASP A 32 -3.10 -2.80 -21.00
N GLY A 33 -1.91 -2.67 -20.40
CA GLY A 33 -1.48 -1.45 -19.73
C GLY A 33 -1.84 -1.36 -18.26
N SER A 34 -2.63 -2.30 -17.73
CA SER A 34 -2.94 -2.32 -16.31
C SER A 34 -1.73 -2.75 -15.49
N LEU A 35 -1.67 -2.28 -14.25
CA LEU A 35 -0.58 -2.61 -13.33
C LEU A 35 -1.06 -3.60 -12.26
N ARG A 36 -0.14 -4.50 -11.88
CA ARG A 36 -0.40 -5.43 -10.78
C ARG A 36 0.77 -5.38 -9.80
N PRO A 37 0.55 -4.89 -8.57
CA PRO A 37 1.60 -4.88 -7.56
C PRO A 37 1.91 -6.31 -7.11
N LEU A 38 3.20 -6.64 -6.96
CA LEU A 38 3.64 -7.97 -6.56
C LEU A 38 4.22 -7.98 -5.16
N ARG A 39 5.15 -7.10 -4.89
CA ARG A 39 5.79 -6.98 -3.57
C ARG A 39 6.42 -5.61 -3.44
N PHE A 40 6.55 -5.15 -2.22
CA PHE A 40 7.11 -3.84 -1.97
C PHE A 40 7.82 -3.79 -0.63
N ARG A 41 8.55 -2.73 -0.42
CA ARG A 41 9.16 -2.40 0.87
C ARG A 41 8.94 -0.94 1.19
N PHE A 42 8.89 -0.63 2.48
CA PHE A 42 8.75 0.74 2.95
C PHE A 42 9.49 0.92 4.27
N ALA A 43 9.85 2.16 4.58
CA ALA A 43 10.41 2.51 5.88
C ALA A 43 9.27 2.95 6.80
N ASP A 44 9.19 2.33 7.97
CA ASP A 44 8.26 2.76 8.99
C ASP A 44 8.76 4.02 9.71
N ARG A 45 8.05 4.48 10.73
CA ARG A 45 8.44 5.70 11.44
C ARG A 45 9.77 5.58 12.17
N ASP A 46 10.17 4.39 12.55
CA ASP A 46 11.46 4.11 13.18
C ASP A 46 12.57 3.87 12.17
N GLN A 47 12.30 4.11 10.87
CA GLN A 47 13.22 3.86 9.76
C GLN A 47 13.58 2.38 9.59
N THR A 48 12.75 1.49 10.10
CA THR A 48 12.91 0.06 9.89
C THR A 48 12.27 -0.31 8.55
N ILE A 49 13.01 -1.05 7.73
CA ILE A 49 12.50 -1.50 6.44
C ILE A 49 11.56 -2.69 6.65
N ARG A 50 10.34 -2.55 6.15
CA ARG A 50 9.32 -3.60 6.15
C ARG A 50 9.12 -4.11 4.74
N ARG A 51 9.15 -5.44 4.58
CA ARG A 51 8.91 -6.09 3.29
C ARG A 51 7.55 -6.72 3.29
N VAL A 52 6.82 -6.51 2.19
CA VAL A 52 5.44 -6.94 2.05
C VAL A 52 5.26 -7.67 0.74
N GLN A 53 4.61 -8.82 0.79
CA GLN A 53 4.21 -9.56 -0.40
C GLN A 53 2.72 -9.34 -0.66
N VAL A 54 2.36 -9.00 -1.90
CA VAL A 54 0.97 -8.92 -2.32
C VAL A 54 0.52 -10.31 -2.72
N LEU A 55 -0.48 -10.82 -2.01
CA LEU A 55 -1.02 -12.16 -2.28
C LEU A 55 -2.12 -12.09 -3.34
N GLU A 56 -2.99 -11.09 -3.25
CA GLU A 56 -4.12 -10.95 -4.15
C GLU A 56 -4.57 -9.50 -4.22
N VAL A 57 -4.91 -9.02 -5.40
CA VAL A 57 -5.59 -7.73 -5.59
C VAL A 57 -7.09 -7.99 -5.56
N LEU A 58 -7.76 -7.48 -4.55
CA LEU A 58 -9.19 -7.70 -4.34
C LEU A 58 -10.04 -6.70 -5.09
N ALA A 59 -9.57 -5.47 -5.24
CA ALA A 59 -10.29 -4.41 -5.92
C ALA A 59 -9.32 -3.35 -6.42
N CYS A 60 -9.73 -2.64 -7.45
CA CYS A 60 -9.00 -1.48 -7.97
C CYS A 60 -10.03 -0.40 -8.32
N ARG A 61 -9.76 0.83 -7.91
CA ARG A 61 -10.61 1.97 -8.27
C ARG A 61 -9.76 3.13 -8.76
N GLU A 62 -10.36 3.94 -9.62
CA GLU A 62 -9.75 5.18 -10.07
C GLU A 62 -10.04 6.30 -9.07
N ILE A 63 -9.03 7.12 -8.78
CA ILE A 63 -9.20 8.36 -8.03
C ILE A 63 -9.13 9.50 -9.03
N LYS A 64 -10.25 10.21 -9.18
CA LYS A 64 -10.40 11.28 -10.18
C LYS A 64 -10.79 12.60 -9.53
N TYR A 65 -10.26 13.67 -10.11
CA TYR A 65 -10.84 14.99 -9.96
C TYR A 65 -11.41 15.43 -11.32
N VAL A 66 -10.60 15.97 -12.19
CA VAL A 66 -10.99 16.25 -13.59
C VAL A 66 -10.57 15.09 -14.48
N THR A 67 -9.38 14.55 -14.23
CA THR A 67 -8.85 13.38 -14.91
C THR A 67 -8.45 12.33 -13.87
N VAL A 68 -8.10 11.13 -14.31
CA VAL A 68 -7.60 10.10 -13.42
C VAL A 68 -6.26 10.55 -12.84
N GLU A 69 -6.18 10.66 -11.52
CA GLU A 69 -4.97 11.07 -10.79
C GLU A 69 -4.21 9.89 -10.20
N ALA A 70 -4.93 8.85 -9.81
CA ALA A 70 -4.33 7.66 -9.21
C ALA A 70 -5.23 6.45 -9.37
N TYR A 71 -4.62 5.27 -9.18
CA TYR A 71 -5.35 4.01 -9.01
C TYR A 71 -5.12 3.51 -7.59
N GLU A 72 -6.18 3.11 -6.90
CA GLU A 72 -6.09 2.53 -5.57
C GLU A 72 -6.42 1.04 -5.64
N TYR A 73 -5.49 0.24 -5.14
CA TYR A 73 -5.59 -1.22 -5.11
C TYR A 73 -5.81 -1.66 -3.67
N THR A 74 -6.89 -2.37 -3.43
CA THR A 74 -7.13 -3.03 -2.14
C THR A 74 -6.57 -4.44 -2.25
N CYS A 75 -5.59 -4.75 -1.43
CA CYS A 75 -4.81 -5.97 -1.56
C CYS A 75 -4.80 -6.79 -0.28
N GLN A 76 -4.90 -8.10 -0.44
CA GLN A 76 -4.51 -9.03 0.61
C GLN A 76 -3.00 -9.18 0.55
N THR A 77 -2.32 -8.91 1.65
CA THR A 77 -0.86 -8.90 1.71
C THR A 77 -0.35 -9.76 2.85
N ARG A 78 0.94 -10.07 2.81
CA ARG A 78 1.62 -10.76 3.90
C ARG A 78 2.84 -9.96 4.32
N MET A 79 2.91 -9.65 5.61
CA MET A 79 4.04 -8.98 6.23
C MET A 79 4.36 -9.67 7.55
N GLU A 80 5.63 -10.04 7.76
CA GLU A 80 6.08 -10.74 8.97
C GLU A 80 5.24 -11.98 9.28
N GLU A 81 4.97 -12.79 8.24
CA GLU A 81 4.20 -14.04 8.31
C GLU A 81 2.74 -13.85 8.72
N ARG A 82 2.22 -12.62 8.62
CA ARG A 82 0.83 -12.30 8.93
C ARG A 82 0.14 -11.67 7.74
N ASP A 83 -1.11 -12.07 7.54
CA ASP A 83 -1.93 -11.54 6.45
C ASP A 83 -2.60 -10.24 6.89
N VAL A 84 -2.46 -9.20 6.07
CA VAL A 84 -2.99 -7.86 6.35
C VAL A 84 -3.64 -7.31 5.09
N LEU A 85 -4.81 -6.73 5.24
CA LEU A 85 -5.45 -5.99 4.16
C LEU A 85 -4.83 -4.59 4.07
N MET A 86 -4.33 -4.25 2.89
CA MET A 86 -3.68 -2.96 2.67
C MET A 86 -4.23 -2.27 1.42
N ARG A 87 -4.15 -0.95 1.41
CA ARG A 87 -4.42 -0.15 0.21
C ARG A 87 -3.13 0.42 -0.34
N LEU A 88 -2.95 0.25 -1.65
CA LEU A 88 -1.79 0.76 -2.38
C LEU A 88 -2.30 1.71 -3.45
N ARG A 89 -1.61 2.84 -3.62
CA ARG A 89 -1.97 3.83 -4.64
C ARG A 89 -0.82 4.02 -5.61
N TYR A 90 -1.17 4.03 -6.90
CA TYR A 90 -0.26 4.39 -7.96
C TYR A 90 -0.64 5.76 -8.50
N ALA A 91 0.23 6.75 -8.33
CA ALA A 91 0.03 8.11 -8.82
C ALA A 91 0.43 8.19 -10.30
N VAL A 92 -0.52 8.53 -11.15
CA VAL A 92 -0.33 8.49 -12.62
C VAL A 92 0.75 9.47 -13.08
N ARG A 93 0.78 10.67 -12.53
CA ARG A 93 1.73 11.71 -12.98
C ARG A 93 3.15 11.47 -12.50
N SER A 94 3.32 11.08 -11.24
CA SER A 94 4.64 10.90 -10.66
C SER A 94 5.20 9.49 -10.84
N HIS A 95 4.37 8.53 -11.26
CA HIS A 95 4.72 7.11 -11.39
C HIS A 95 5.20 6.51 -10.05
N ARG A 96 4.65 7.01 -8.93
CA ARG A 96 5.03 6.55 -7.60
C ARG A 96 3.94 5.72 -6.98
N TRP A 97 4.40 4.68 -6.30
CA TRP A 97 3.53 3.86 -5.46
C TRP A 97 3.59 4.33 -4.03
N SER A 98 2.47 4.32 -3.35
CA SER A 98 2.38 4.61 -1.93
C SER A 98 1.50 3.60 -1.22
N LEU A 99 1.81 3.39 0.06
CA LEU A 99 0.99 2.64 0.98
C LEU A 99 0.08 3.63 1.70
N PHE A 100 -1.19 3.31 1.78
CA PHE A 100 -2.15 4.10 2.52
C PHE A 100 -2.92 3.19 3.48
N LEU A 101 -2.83 3.49 4.76
CA LEU A 101 -3.53 2.78 5.81
C LEU A 101 -4.37 3.75 6.60
N GLU A 102 -5.57 3.33 6.94
CA GLU A 102 -6.49 4.12 7.73
C GLU A 102 -7.00 3.27 8.88
N ARG A 103 -6.90 3.82 10.08
CA ARG A 103 -7.42 3.18 11.29
C ARG A 103 -8.91 3.48 11.42
N ASN A 104 -9.68 2.44 11.59
CA ASN A 104 -11.14 2.58 11.78
C ASN A 104 -11.49 3.05 13.20
#